data_fc6f0ef0729615bb92ab4cbe7316a6f3
#
_entry.id   fc6f0ef0729615bb92ab4cbe7316a6f3
#
_cell.length_a   1.000
_cell.length_b   1.000
_cell.length_c   1.000
_cell.angle_alpha   90.00
_cell.angle_beta   90.00
_cell.angle_gamma   90.00
#
_symmetry.space_group_name_H-M   'P 1'
#
loop_
_entity.id
_entity.type
_entity.pdbx_description
1 polymer ?
#
loop_
_entity_poly.entity_id
_entity_poly.type
_entity_poly.pdbx_seq_one_letter_code
_entity_poly.pdbx_strand_id
1 'polypeptide(L)'
;MEEKIAALRAELEADLAAVHNKDELSAFWQKYLSKNGSVTGLTKSLRDVPKEERPAAGKTINEFKVWVEGQYQAASAEIEKAELAARNKAEAVDITLPGTHHATGALHPITQIKNEIIDVFAGMGFEIYEGPEIEDDDHNFIRLNVPKNHPARDMQDTFYVADDIVLRTQTSGGQIRVMDKGKPPIKVLVPGRVFRSDSDATHSPMFHQMEGLVVDKGITLCDLQGMLDRFVQALFGPEVKTRLRPSYFPFTEPSVEVDVSCFECHGKGCPLCKHSGWIEVLGAGVVHRSVLENCGIDPEVYSGFAFGIGIERIAMLKYGINNIGLMFENDLRFLEQFKG
;
A
#
# COMPACT_ATOMS: atom_id res chain seq x y z
N MET A 1 -62.68 -5.34 54.69
CA MET A 1 -61.40 -5.02 53.98
C MET A 1 -61.22 -5.92 52.81
N GLU A 2 -61.41 -7.23 52.95
CA GLU A 2 -61.22 -8.23 51.91
C GLU A 2 -62.07 -7.99 50.63
N GLU A 3 -63.36 -7.63 50.78
CA GLU A 3 -64.18 -7.31 49.59
C GLU A 3 -63.70 -6.12 48.78
N LYS A 4 -63.13 -5.09 49.45
CA LYS A 4 -62.54 -3.93 48.76
C LYS A 4 -61.30 -4.30 48.02
N ILE A 5 -60.45 -5.19 48.57
CA ILE A 5 -59.27 -5.71 47.92
C ILE A 5 -59.64 -6.58 46.73
N ALA A 6 -60.63 -7.47 46.86
CA ALA A 6 -61.14 -8.32 45.80
C ALA A 6 -61.68 -7.52 44.59
N ALA A 7 -62.46 -6.46 44.86
CA ALA A 7 -63.00 -5.58 43.83
C ALA A 7 -61.86 -4.80 43.09
N LEU A 8 -60.93 -4.25 43.85
CA LEU A 8 -59.80 -3.51 43.30
C LEU A 8 -58.86 -4.44 42.49
N ARG A 9 -58.74 -5.71 42.93
CA ARG A 9 -57.95 -6.71 42.19
C ARG A 9 -58.57 -7.03 40.82
N ALA A 10 -59.86 -7.22 40.73
CA ALA A 10 -60.59 -7.47 39.50
C ALA A 10 -60.46 -6.27 38.52
N GLU A 11 -60.60 -5.01 39.06
CA GLU A 11 -60.38 -3.82 38.27
C GLU A 11 -58.94 -3.72 37.72
N LEU A 12 -57.98 -4.00 38.58
CA LEU A 12 -56.54 -3.94 38.22
C LEU A 12 -56.17 -5.00 37.19
N GLU A 13 -56.67 -6.24 37.33
CA GLU A 13 -56.44 -7.30 36.35
C GLU A 13 -57.03 -6.94 34.96
N ALA A 14 -58.23 -6.32 34.96
CA ALA A 14 -58.87 -5.86 33.72
C ALA A 14 -58.07 -4.71 33.04
N ASP A 15 -57.65 -3.73 33.83
CA ASP A 15 -56.85 -2.60 33.34
C ASP A 15 -55.45 -3.05 32.87
N LEU A 16 -54.83 -3.98 33.58
CA LEU A 16 -53.51 -4.49 33.19
C LEU A 16 -53.57 -5.29 31.87
N ALA A 17 -54.66 -6.02 31.66
CA ALA A 17 -54.87 -6.74 30.42
C ALA A 17 -55.06 -5.81 29.19
N ALA A 18 -55.41 -4.55 29.40
CA ALA A 18 -55.56 -3.54 28.37
C ALA A 18 -54.26 -2.77 28.10
N VAL A 19 -53.19 -3.01 28.86
CA VAL A 19 -51.89 -2.31 28.72
C VAL A 19 -51.06 -3.00 27.62
N HIS A 20 -50.72 -2.26 26.57
CA HIS A 20 -49.96 -2.76 25.42
C HIS A 20 -48.68 -1.97 25.13
N ASN A 21 -48.46 -0.85 25.80
CA ASN A 21 -47.27 0.02 25.58
C ASN A 21 -46.85 0.72 26.88
N LYS A 22 -45.65 1.35 26.83
CA LYS A 22 -45.06 2.03 27.98
C LYS A 22 -45.88 3.19 28.50
N ASP A 23 -46.59 3.91 27.64
CA ASP A 23 -47.40 5.06 28.06
C ASP A 23 -48.62 4.59 28.87
N GLU A 24 -49.27 3.54 28.38
CA GLU A 24 -50.39 2.90 29.11
C GLU A 24 -49.93 2.26 30.42
N LEU A 25 -48.74 1.65 30.42
CA LEU A 25 -48.12 1.10 31.64
C LEU A 25 -47.79 2.19 32.66
N SER A 26 -47.34 3.34 32.19
CA SER A 26 -47.09 4.52 33.04
C SER A 26 -48.40 5.07 33.63
N ALA A 27 -49.47 5.13 32.85
CA ALA A 27 -50.77 5.53 33.29
C ALA A 27 -51.34 4.54 34.36
N PHE A 28 -51.16 3.23 34.13
CA PHE A 28 -51.49 2.19 35.09
C PHE A 28 -50.72 2.39 36.42
N TRP A 29 -49.40 2.65 36.37
CA TRP A 29 -48.58 2.92 37.54
C TRP A 29 -49.09 4.15 38.29
N GLN A 30 -49.45 5.23 37.61
CA GLN A 30 -50.01 6.44 38.22
C GLN A 30 -51.33 6.18 38.90
N LYS A 31 -52.25 5.41 38.32
CA LYS A 31 -53.55 5.06 38.82
C LYS A 31 -53.51 4.21 40.10
N TYR A 32 -52.59 3.22 40.12
CA TYR A 32 -52.63 2.22 41.19
C TYR A 32 -51.46 2.32 42.18
N LEU A 33 -50.23 2.56 41.74
CA LEU A 33 -49.00 2.44 42.53
C LEU A 33 -48.39 3.77 42.96
N SER A 34 -48.80 4.90 42.39
CA SER A 34 -48.31 6.23 42.78
C SER A 34 -48.65 6.60 44.21
N LYS A 35 -48.10 7.72 44.74
CA LYS A 35 -48.38 8.22 46.07
C LYS A 35 -49.87 8.47 46.35
N ASN A 36 -50.65 8.77 45.31
CA ASN A 36 -52.10 8.99 45.35
C ASN A 36 -52.88 7.84 44.69
N GLY A 37 -52.21 6.74 44.33
CA GLY A 37 -52.80 5.60 43.66
C GLY A 37 -53.73 4.81 44.61
N SER A 38 -54.67 4.07 44.00
CA SER A 38 -55.73 3.33 44.72
C SER A 38 -55.15 2.30 45.68
N VAL A 39 -54.04 1.60 45.31
CA VAL A 39 -53.35 0.61 46.18
C VAL A 39 -52.73 1.32 47.40
N THR A 40 -52.06 2.46 47.15
CA THR A 40 -51.45 3.26 48.23
C THR A 40 -52.52 3.88 49.12
N GLY A 41 -53.71 4.19 48.57
CA GLY A 41 -54.84 4.66 49.28
C GLY A 41 -55.40 3.66 50.31
N LEU A 42 -55.33 2.33 49.99
CA LEU A 42 -55.72 1.29 50.94
C LEU A 42 -54.96 1.35 52.29
N THR A 43 -53.66 1.70 52.21
CA THR A 43 -52.83 1.86 53.41
C THR A 43 -53.30 3.02 54.29
N LYS A 44 -53.87 4.09 53.70
CA LYS A 44 -54.43 5.20 54.43
C LYS A 44 -55.73 4.81 55.13
N SER A 45 -56.57 3.94 54.58
CA SER A 45 -57.81 3.44 55.11
C SER A 45 -57.64 2.45 56.29
N LEU A 46 -56.46 2.02 56.60
CA LEU A 46 -56.13 1.29 57.85
C LEU A 46 -56.45 2.07 59.12
N ARG A 47 -56.56 3.40 59.04
CA ARG A 47 -56.93 4.25 60.15
C ARG A 47 -58.41 4.06 60.61
N ASP A 48 -59.25 3.60 59.70
CA ASP A 48 -60.69 3.42 59.92
C ASP A 48 -61.02 2.01 60.43
N VAL A 49 -59.97 1.10 60.54
CA VAL A 49 -60.16 -0.26 61.07
C VAL A 49 -59.92 -0.29 62.58
N PRO A 50 -60.73 -1.10 63.37
CA PRO A 50 -60.54 -1.29 64.80
C PRO A 50 -59.07 -1.71 65.12
N LYS A 51 -58.57 -1.22 66.31
CA LYS A 51 -57.16 -1.40 66.66
C LYS A 51 -56.70 -2.88 66.69
N GLU A 52 -57.62 -3.77 67.06
CA GLU A 52 -57.33 -5.21 67.18
C GLU A 52 -57.17 -5.93 65.82
N GLU A 53 -57.80 -5.45 64.74
CA GLU A 53 -57.75 -6.03 63.41
C GLU A 53 -56.72 -5.37 62.50
N ARG A 54 -56.12 -4.24 62.92
CA ARG A 54 -55.13 -3.51 62.14
C ARG A 54 -53.89 -4.34 61.67
N PRO A 55 -53.28 -5.21 62.51
CA PRO A 55 -52.14 -6.01 62.12
C PRO A 55 -52.48 -7.00 61.01
N ALA A 56 -53.62 -7.67 61.08
CA ALA A 56 -54.09 -8.60 60.09
C ALA A 56 -54.44 -7.89 58.75
N ALA A 57 -55.21 -6.77 58.85
CA ALA A 57 -55.50 -5.99 57.62
C ALA A 57 -54.24 -5.36 56.95
N GLY A 58 -53.24 -4.94 57.75
CA GLY A 58 -52.00 -4.41 57.30
C GLY A 58 -51.18 -5.45 56.52
N LYS A 59 -51.17 -6.68 57.01
CA LYS A 59 -50.49 -7.81 56.31
C LYS A 59 -51.14 -8.09 54.97
N THR A 60 -52.46 -8.19 54.92
CA THR A 60 -53.20 -8.44 53.67
C THR A 60 -52.99 -7.33 52.63
N ILE A 61 -52.99 -6.07 53.03
CA ILE A 61 -52.71 -4.93 52.13
C ILE A 61 -51.29 -4.97 51.62
N ASN A 62 -50.29 -5.33 52.45
CA ASN A 62 -48.93 -5.43 52.00
C ASN A 62 -48.72 -6.59 51.04
N GLU A 63 -49.35 -7.73 51.32
CA GLU A 63 -49.32 -8.87 50.36
C GLU A 63 -49.97 -8.49 49.04
N PHE A 64 -51.08 -7.78 49.05
CA PHE A 64 -51.69 -7.27 47.81
C PHE A 64 -50.78 -6.28 47.05
N LYS A 65 -50.17 -5.35 47.80
CA LYS A 65 -49.26 -4.39 47.22
C LYS A 65 -48.05 -5.09 46.49
N VAL A 66 -47.44 -6.05 47.18
CA VAL A 66 -46.32 -6.85 46.59
C VAL A 66 -46.79 -7.61 45.36
N TRP A 67 -48.00 -8.17 45.41
CA TRP A 67 -48.57 -8.85 44.22
C TRP A 67 -48.79 -7.86 43.08
N VAL A 68 -49.31 -6.66 43.28
CA VAL A 68 -49.54 -5.64 42.26
C VAL A 68 -48.19 -5.19 41.66
N GLU A 69 -47.18 -4.95 42.50
CA GLU A 69 -45.83 -4.61 42.03
C GLU A 69 -45.22 -5.72 41.17
N GLY A 70 -45.44 -6.99 41.54
CA GLY A 70 -45.02 -8.14 40.74
C GLY A 70 -45.72 -8.20 39.41
N GLN A 71 -47.02 -7.95 39.31
CA GLN A 71 -47.79 -7.91 38.07
C GLN A 71 -47.32 -6.76 37.16
N TYR A 72 -47.06 -5.59 37.71
CA TYR A 72 -46.50 -4.45 37.00
C TYR A 72 -45.14 -4.76 36.40
N GLN A 73 -44.25 -5.36 37.18
CA GLN A 73 -42.90 -5.74 36.68
C GLN A 73 -42.97 -6.78 35.58
N ALA A 74 -43.86 -7.77 35.70
CA ALA A 74 -44.06 -8.79 34.65
C ALA A 74 -44.58 -8.14 33.36
N ALA A 75 -45.55 -7.24 33.42
CA ALA A 75 -46.07 -6.50 32.27
C ALA A 75 -44.99 -5.60 31.65
N SER A 76 -44.18 -4.92 32.47
CA SER A 76 -43.06 -4.11 31.98
C SER A 76 -42.05 -4.93 31.20
N ALA A 77 -41.66 -6.10 31.71
CA ALA A 77 -40.72 -6.99 31.04
C ALA A 77 -41.25 -7.53 29.70
N GLU A 78 -42.56 -7.87 29.65
CA GLU A 78 -43.17 -8.33 28.38
C GLU A 78 -43.25 -7.21 27.33
N ILE A 79 -43.59 -5.98 27.73
CA ILE A 79 -43.63 -4.82 26.84
C ILE A 79 -42.22 -4.51 26.31
N GLU A 80 -41.21 -4.47 27.18
CA GLU A 80 -39.80 -4.25 26.77
C GLU A 80 -39.32 -5.32 25.81
N LYS A 81 -39.65 -6.56 26.07
CA LYS A 81 -39.32 -7.68 25.21
C LYS A 81 -40.01 -7.57 23.82
N ALA A 82 -41.28 -7.19 23.81
CA ALA A 82 -42.02 -6.98 22.57
C ALA A 82 -41.47 -5.79 21.77
N GLU A 83 -41.15 -4.68 22.39
CA GLU A 83 -40.50 -3.52 21.76
C GLU A 83 -39.15 -3.86 21.21
N LEU A 84 -38.33 -4.58 21.97
CA LEU A 84 -37.01 -5.03 21.51
C LEU A 84 -37.13 -5.98 20.28
N ALA A 85 -38.09 -6.90 20.32
CA ALA A 85 -38.31 -7.81 19.19
C ALA A 85 -38.82 -7.04 17.95
N ALA A 86 -39.71 -6.07 18.11
CA ALA A 86 -40.17 -5.22 17.02
C ALA A 86 -39.03 -4.37 16.42
N ARG A 87 -38.19 -3.80 17.28
CA ARG A 87 -37.02 -3.04 16.90
C ARG A 87 -36.01 -3.92 16.14
N ASN A 88 -35.66 -5.06 16.69
CA ASN A 88 -34.74 -6.01 16.02
C ASN A 88 -35.26 -6.46 14.65
N LYS A 89 -36.60 -6.65 14.53
CA LYS A 89 -37.21 -6.97 13.26
C LYS A 89 -37.15 -5.81 12.26
N ALA A 90 -37.36 -4.59 12.71
CA ALA A 90 -37.31 -3.38 11.88
C ALA A 90 -35.87 -3.05 11.42
N GLU A 91 -34.91 -3.28 12.31
CA GLU A 91 -33.48 -3.03 12.05
C GLU A 91 -32.75 -4.24 11.40
N ALA A 92 -33.46 -5.34 11.14
CA ALA A 92 -32.86 -6.53 10.50
C ALA A 92 -32.36 -6.20 9.10
N VAL A 93 -31.07 -6.43 8.87
CA VAL A 93 -30.41 -6.27 7.58
C VAL A 93 -30.13 -7.64 6.99
N ASP A 94 -30.39 -7.81 5.69
CA ASP A 94 -30.02 -9.03 5.00
C ASP A 94 -28.50 -9.09 4.82
N ILE A 95 -27.86 -9.90 5.65
CA ILE A 95 -26.42 -10.11 5.63
C ILE A 95 -25.94 -11.04 4.51
N THR A 96 -26.86 -11.62 3.72
CA THR A 96 -26.52 -12.45 2.55
C THR A 96 -26.26 -11.60 1.32
N LEU A 97 -26.67 -10.33 1.32
CA LEU A 97 -26.34 -9.40 0.24
C LEU A 97 -24.84 -9.10 0.26
N PRO A 98 -24.18 -9.11 -0.92
CA PRO A 98 -22.78 -8.75 -1.01
C PRO A 98 -22.57 -7.29 -0.56
N GLY A 99 -21.53 -7.07 0.23
CA GLY A 99 -21.12 -5.72 0.60
C GLY A 99 -20.63 -4.90 -0.59
N THR A 100 -20.55 -3.60 -0.45
CA THR A 100 -19.92 -2.72 -1.45
C THR A 100 -18.43 -3.03 -1.49
N HIS A 101 -17.97 -3.59 -2.61
CA HIS A 101 -16.55 -3.77 -2.85
C HIS A 101 -15.92 -2.40 -3.16
N HIS A 102 -15.06 -1.93 -2.27
CA HIS A 102 -14.18 -0.82 -2.61
C HIS A 102 -13.05 -1.38 -3.47
N ALA A 103 -12.88 -0.82 -4.66
CA ALA A 103 -11.73 -1.16 -5.50
C ALA A 103 -10.44 -0.78 -4.75
N THR A 104 -9.61 -1.75 -4.47
CA THR A 104 -8.26 -1.50 -3.95
C THR A 104 -7.38 -1.02 -5.10
N GLY A 105 -6.63 0.07 -4.89
CA GLY A 105 -5.62 0.51 -5.85
C GLY A 105 -4.48 -0.51 -5.96
N ALA A 106 -3.73 -0.43 -7.06
CA ALA A 106 -2.49 -1.17 -7.24
C ALA A 106 -1.36 -0.21 -7.61
N LEU A 107 -0.13 -0.59 -7.29
CA LEU A 107 1.03 0.13 -7.79
C LEU A 107 1.17 -0.13 -9.29
N HIS A 108 1.56 0.92 -10.02
CA HIS A 108 1.89 0.81 -11.43
C HIS A 108 3.02 -0.23 -11.64
N PRO A 109 3.02 -1.06 -12.72
CA PRO A 109 4.02 -2.10 -12.93
C PRO A 109 5.47 -1.56 -12.94
N ILE A 110 5.72 -0.37 -13.49
CA ILE A 110 7.02 0.29 -13.40
C ILE A 110 7.42 0.55 -11.94
N THR A 111 6.47 1.02 -11.11
CA THR A 111 6.74 1.28 -9.69
C THR A 111 7.03 -0.01 -8.92
N GLN A 112 6.31 -1.10 -9.24
CA GLN A 112 6.56 -2.41 -8.62
C GLN A 112 7.97 -2.90 -8.93
N ILE A 113 8.38 -2.86 -10.20
CA ILE A 113 9.74 -3.26 -10.62
C ILE A 113 10.80 -2.34 -10.02
N LYS A 114 10.57 -1.00 -10.04
CA LYS A 114 11.49 -0.03 -9.39
C LYS A 114 11.73 -0.41 -7.93
N ASN A 115 10.67 -0.65 -7.18
CA ASN A 115 10.77 -0.97 -5.75
C ASN A 115 11.49 -2.32 -5.55
N GLU A 116 11.16 -3.33 -6.32
CA GLU A 116 11.82 -4.64 -6.24
C GLU A 116 13.33 -4.56 -6.50
N ILE A 117 13.74 -3.78 -7.52
CA ILE A 117 15.16 -3.55 -7.80
C ILE A 117 15.83 -2.80 -6.65
N ILE A 118 15.18 -1.76 -6.11
CA ILE A 118 15.68 -1.01 -4.96
C ILE A 118 15.87 -1.92 -3.75
N ASP A 119 14.90 -2.77 -3.44
CA ASP A 119 14.97 -3.69 -2.29
C ASP A 119 16.14 -4.66 -2.42
N VAL A 120 16.38 -5.20 -3.62
CA VAL A 120 17.53 -6.09 -3.90
C VAL A 120 18.85 -5.36 -3.66
N PHE A 121 19.03 -4.16 -4.22
CA PHE A 121 20.28 -3.42 -4.07
C PHE A 121 20.47 -2.81 -2.68
N ALA A 122 19.39 -2.35 -2.03
CA ALA A 122 19.44 -1.93 -0.63
C ALA A 122 19.87 -3.07 0.30
N GLY A 123 19.38 -4.30 0.04
CA GLY A 123 19.85 -5.52 0.72
C GLY A 123 21.33 -5.85 0.48
N MET A 124 21.92 -5.34 -0.61
CA MET A 124 23.34 -5.43 -0.90
C MET A 124 24.15 -4.24 -0.33
N GLY A 125 23.49 -3.28 0.36
CA GLY A 125 24.11 -2.12 1.00
C GLY A 125 24.30 -0.92 0.09
N PHE A 126 23.49 -0.77 -0.97
CA PHE A 126 23.47 0.45 -1.78
C PHE A 126 22.62 1.53 -1.09
N GLU A 127 23.11 2.75 -1.09
CA GLU A 127 22.35 3.96 -0.76
C GLU A 127 21.55 4.40 -1.98
N ILE A 128 20.39 5.01 -1.76
CA ILE A 128 19.55 5.52 -2.85
C ILE A 128 19.73 7.04 -2.95
N TYR A 129 20.06 7.52 -4.15
CA TYR A 129 20.19 8.94 -4.42
C TYR A 129 19.27 9.36 -5.58
N GLU A 130 18.37 10.30 -5.33
CA GLU A 130 17.53 10.90 -6.36
C GLU A 130 18.15 12.22 -6.84
N GLY A 131 18.55 12.28 -8.10
CA GLY A 131 19.12 13.46 -8.75
C GLY A 131 18.05 14.29 -9.46
N PRO A 132 18.39 15.54 -9.89
CA PRO A 132 17.49 16.41 -10.63
C PRO A 132 17.21 15.87 -12.03
N GLU A 133 16.01 16.12 -12.58
CA GLU A 133 15.64 15.74 -13.94
C GLU A 133 16.14 16.76 -14.98
N ILE A 134 16.22 18.03 -14.59
CA ILE A 134 16.85 19.10 -15.37
C ILE A 134 18.30 19.18 -14.90
N GLU A 135 19.22 18.92 -15.80
CA GLU A 135 20.63 18.77 -15.50
C GLU A 135 21.46 19.76 -16.34
N ASP A 136 22.62 20.16 -15.83
CA ASP A 136 23.57 20.89 -16.64
C ASP A 136 24.39 19.95 -17.56
N ASP A 137 24.93 20.52 -18.62
CA ASP A 137 25.73 19.81 -19.62
C ASP A 137 27.00 19.20 -18.99
N ASP A 138 27.55 19.81 -17.96
CA ASP A 138 28.75 19.35 -17.28
C ASP A 138 28.52 18.01 -16.58
N HIS A 139 27.45 17.88 -15.76
CA HIS A 139 27.12 16.64 -15.07
C HIS A 139 26.53 15.57 -16.01
N ASN A 140 25.77 15.99 -17.04
CA ASN A 140 25.14 15.02 -17.94
C ASN A 140 26.11 14.43 -18.98
N PHE A 141 27.17 15.18 -19.34
CA PHE A 141 28.10 14.78 -20.41
C PHE A 141 29.58 14.97 -20.09
N ILE A 142 30.05 16.20 -19.81
CA ILE A 142 31.47 16.52 -19.81
C ILE A 142 32.21 15.69 -18.77
N ARG A 143 31.72 15.66 -17.54
CA ARG A 143 32.34 14.94 -16.43
C ARG A 143 32.23 13.42 -16.57
N LEU A 144 31.33 12.95 -17.42
CA LEU A 144 31.17 11.55 -17.83
C LEU A 144 32.06 11.19 -19.03
N ASN A 145 33.09 11.97 -19.30
CA ASN A 145 34.03 11.76 -20.41
C ASN A 145 33.37 11.86 -21.81
N VAL A 146 32.32 12.71 -21.93
CA VAL A 146 31.61 12.99 -23.18
C VAL A 146 31.75 14.47 -23.54
N PRO A 147 32.88 14.94 -24.08
CA PRO A 147 33.12 16.32 -24.44
C PRO A 147 32.16 16.80 -25.55
N LYS A 148 32.04 18.15 -25.74
CA LYS A 148 31.09 18.75 -26.71
C LYS A 148 31.14 18.20 -28.12
N ASN A 149 32.31 17.80 -28.59
CA ASN A 149 32.53 17.27 -29.94
C ASN A 149 32.61 15.71 -30.01
N HIS A 150 32.20 15.02 -28.97
CA HIS A 150 32.25 13.55 -28.92
C HIS A 150 31.10 12.94 -29.75
N PRO A 151 31.39 11.98 -30.66
CA PRO A 151 30.35 11.38 -31.53
C PRO A 151 29.20 10.71 -30.74
N ALA A 152 29.47 10.18 -29.55
CA ALA A 152 28.45 9.58 -28.72
C ALA A 152 27.36 10.59 -28.22
N ARG A 153 27.61 11.89 -28.32
CA ARG A 153 26.62 12.95 -28.01
C ARG A 153 25.53 13.06 -29.06
N ASP A 154 25.92 12.91 -30.35
CA ASP A 154 24.98 12.99 -31.46
C ASP A 154 24.02 11.80 -31.51
N MET A 155 24.39 10.70 -30.87
CA MET A 155 23.60 9.48 -30.79
C MET A 155 22.49 9.55 -29.71
N GLN A 156 22.51 10.57 -28.90
CA GLN A 156 21.52 10.79 -27.83
C GLN A 156 20.69 12.00 -28.21
N ASP A 157 19.58 11.80 -28.85
CA ASP A 157 18.62 12.88 -29.16
C ASP A 157 18.17 13.57 -27.88
N THR A 158 18.92 14.62 -27.51
CA THR A 158 18.83 15.31 -26.23
C THR A 158 17.84 16.47 -26.31
N PHE A 159 16.97 16.56 -25.33
CA PHE A 159 16.11 17.76 -25.15
C PHE A 159 16.87 18.85 -24.40
N TYR A 160 17.23 19.92 -25.08
CA TYR A 160 17.85 21.11 -24.51
C TYR A 160 16.76 22.08 -24.02
N VAL A 161 16.87 22.51 -22.76
CA VAL A 161 16.01 23.53 -22.13
C VAL A 161 16.62 24.93 -22.32
N ALA A 162 17.95 25.00 -22.30
CA ALA A 162 18.76 26.17 -22.58
C ALA A 162 20.14 25.69 -23.13
N ASP A 163 21.03 26.63 -23.49
CA ASP A 163 22.31 26.31 -24.17
C ASP A 163 23.14 25.22 -23.45
N ASP A 164 23.20 25.25 -22.14
CA ASP A 164 23.97 24.26 -21.33
C ASP A 164 23.09 23.54 -20.30
N ILE A 165 21.74 23.54 -20.51
CA ILE A 165 20.78 22.87 -19.62
C ILE A 165 19.94 21.90 -20.43
N VAL A 166 19.86 20.65 -19.95
CA VAL A 166 19.19 19.54 -20.64
C VAL A 166 18.15 18.88 -19.73
N LEU A 167 17.16 18.22 -20.33
CA LEU A 167 16.50 17.09 -19.67
C LEU A 167 17.48 15.93 -19.69
N ARG A 168 17.80 15.39 -18.51
CA ARG A 168 18.85 14.34 -18.40
C ARG A 168 18.54 13.16 -19.29
N THR A 169 19.55 12.73 -20.05
CA THR A 169 19.46 11.58 -20.97
C THR A 169 19.76 10.25 -20.28
N GLN A 170 20.28 10.31 -19.06
CA GLN A 170 20.70 9.20 -18.20
C GLN A 170 20.70 9.64 -16.74
N THR A 171 20.71 8.69 -15.83
CA THR A 171 20.80 9.01 -14.38
C THR A 171 22.23 9.15 -13.87
N SER A 172 23.24 9.00 -14.75
CA SER A 172 24.67 9.07 -14.44
C SER A 172 25.11 10.40 -13.83
N GLY A 173 24.44 11.53 -14.16
CA GLY A 173 24.69 12.82 -13.50
C GLY A 173 24.54 12.76 -11.98
N GLY A 174 23.62 11.92 -11.48
CA GLY A 174 23.47 11.67 -10.05
C GLY A 174 24.69 10.96 -9.44
N GLN A 175 25.36 10.09 -10.18
CA GLN A 175 26.60 9.44 -9.74
C GLN A 175 27.71 10.47 -9.56
N ILE A 176 27.86 11.41 -10.50
CA ILE A 176 28.82 12.54 -10.41
C ILE A 176 28.52 13.37 -9.17
N ARG A 177 27.26 13.73 -8.93
CA ARG A 177 26.87 14.52 -7.77
C ARG A 177 27.12 13.83 -6.42
N VAL A 178 27.07 12.49 -6.39
CA VAL A 178 27.43 11.72 -5.19
C VAL A 178 28.95 11.72 -5.00
N MET A 179 29.74 11.51 -6.08
CA MET A 179 31.19 11.55 -6.02
C MET A 179 31.73 12.93 -5.61
N ASP A 180 31.05 14.03 -5.98
CA ASP A 180 31.39 15.39 -5.56
C ASP A 180 31.22 15.64 -4.06
N LYS A 181 30.22 15.01 -3.47
CA LYS A 181 29.86 15.23 -2.05
C LYS A 181 30.54 14.25 -1.11
N GLY A 182 30.91 13.09 -1.60
CA GLY A 182 31.40 11.98 -0.80
C GLY A 182 32.82 11.56 -1.18
N LYS A 183 33.49 10.90 -0.23
CA LYS A 183 34.77 10.21 -0.49
C LYS A 183 34.50 8.70 -0.51
N PRO A 184 35.27 7.94 -1.32
CA PRO A 184 35.18 6.48 -1.27
C PRO A 184 35.42 5.94 0.15
N PRO A 185 34.72 4.84 0.56
CA PRO A 185 33.91 3.99 -0.29
C PRO A 185 32.56 4.59 -0.65
N ILE A 186 32.13 4.47 -1.92
CA ILE A 186 30.85 4.91 -2.43
C ILE A 186 30.11 3.67 -2.99
N LYS A 187 28.83 3.53 -2.64
CA LYS A 187 27.96 2.48 -3.12
C LYS A 187 26.55 3.01 -3.24
N VAL A 188 26.16 3.45 -4.44
CA VAL A 188 24.92 4.22 -4.64
C VAL A 188 24.12 3.68 -5.84
N LEU A 189 22.81 3.75 -5.73
CA LEU A 189 21.83 3.49 -6.77
C LEU A 189 21.09 4.79 -7.08
N VAL A 190 20.99 5.15 -8.36
CA VAL A 190 20.37 6.39 -8.83
C VAL A 190 19.17 6.06 -9.71
N PRO A 191 17.97 5.94 -9.16
CA PRO A 191 16.75 5.76 -9.95
C PRO A 191 16.23 7.09 -10.47
N GLY A 192 15.57 7.09 -11.63
CA GLY A 192 14.86 8.27 -12.09
C GLY A 192 14.37 8.22 -13.52
N ARG A 193 13.57 9.23 -13.88
CA ARG A 193 13.13 9.45 -15.25
C ARG A 193 14.27 10.02 -16.07
N VAL A 194 14.33 9.61 -17.33
CA VAL A 194 15.29 10.10 -18.32
C VAL A 194 14.56 10.39 -19.62
N PHE A 195 15.16 11.22 -20.48
CA PHE A 195 14.49 11.81 -21.62
C PHE A 195 15.38 11.69 -22.86
N ARG A 196 14.82 11.14 -23.95
CA ARG A 196 15.45 11.03 -25.27
C ARG A 196 14.38 11.28 -26.31
N SER A 197 14.71 11.86 -27.47
CA SER A 197 13.70 12.18 -28.48
C SER A 197 13.22 10.97 -29.28
N ASP A 198 13.79 9.80 -29.08
CA ASP A 198 13.38 8.56 -29.71
C ASP A 198 11.95 8.15 -29.32
N SER A 199 11.18 7.70 -30.32
CA SER A 199 9.81 7.23 -30.12
C SER A 199 9.46 6.12 -31.12
N ASP A 200 9.34 4.88 -30.63
CA ASP A 200 8.86 3.73 -31.40
C ASP A 200 8.15 2.70 -30.47
N ALA A 201 7.87 1.49 -30.95
CA ALA A 201 7.21 0.45 -30.17
C ALA A 201 8.03 -0.04 -28.94
N THR A 202 9.33 0.26 -28.90
CA THR A 202 10.27 -0.17 -27.87
C THR A 202 10.93 1.00 -27.13
N HIS A 203 10.75 2.22 -27.63
CA HIS A 203 11.31 3.45 -27.08
C HIS A 203 10.22 4.48 -26.82
N SER A 204 10.32 5.14 -25.69
CA SER A 204 9.47 6.26 -25.27
C SER A 204 10.33 7.50 -25.04
N PRO A 205 9.85 8.69 -25.41
CA PRO A 205 10.59 9.94 -25.15
C PRO A 205 10.93 10.17 -23.68
N MET A 206 10.16 9.60 -22.78
CA MET A 206 10.42 9.53 -21.35
C MET A 206 10.37 8.05 -20.94
N PHE A 207 11.36 7.60 -20.20
CA PHE A 207 11.42 6.27 -19.61
C PHE A 207 12.17 6.33 -18.28
N HIS A 208 12.21 5.20 -17.56
CA HIS A 208 12.85 5.14 -16.25
C HIS A 208 14.14 4.35 -16.34
N GLN A 209 15.19 4.90 -15.78
CA GLN A 209 16.50 4.28 -15.67
C GLN A 209 16.90 4.17 -14.20
N MET A 210 17.70 3.17 -13.89
CA MET A 210 18.31 3.00 -12.59
C MET A 210 19.76 2.64 -12.80
N GLU A 211 20.66 3.46 -12.29
CA GLU A 211 22.10 3.25 -12.40
C GLU A 211 22.73 3.03 -11.05
N GLY A 212 23.66 2.10 -11.00
CA GLY A 212 24.45 1.83 -9.80
C GLY A 212 25.92 2.17 -10.01
N LEU A 213 26.53 2.70 -8.95
CA LEU A 213 27.96 3.01 -8.87
C LEU A 213 28.55 2.43 -7.59
N VAL A 214 29.68 1.78 -7.73
CA VAL A 214 30.56 1.38 -6.63
C VAL A 214 31.95 1.93 -6.88
N VAL A 215 32.52 2.65 -5.90
CA VAL A 215 33.90 3.13 -5.94
C VAL A 215 34.57 2.80 -4.62
N ASP A 216 35.64 2.01 -4.68
CA ASP A 216 36.46 1.66 -3.51
C ASP A 216 37.84 1.22 -3.98
N LYS A 217 38.69 0.79 -3.06
CA LYS A 217 40.03 0.26 -3.40
C LYS A 217 39.92 -1.13 -4.01
N GLY A 218 40.61 -1.32 -5.15
CA GLY A 218 40.76 -2.63 -5.77
C GLY A 218 39.50 -3.24 -6.36
N ILE A 219 38.49 -2.42 -6.71
CA ILE A 219 37.26 -2.86 -7.41
C ILE A 219 37.60 -3.30 -8.82
N THR A 220 37.05 -4.44 -9.24
CA THR A 220 37.32 -5.10 -10.49
C THR A 220 36.07 -5.42 -11.32
N LEU A 221 36.25 -5.83 -12.58
CA LEU A 221 35.14 -6.34 -13.41
C LEU A 221 34.54 -7.64 -12.84
N CYS A 222 35.32 -8.44 -12.10
CA CYS A 222 34.80 -9.65 -11.44
C CYS A 222 33.83 -9.30 -10.28
N ASP A 223 34.09 -8.20 -9.56
CA ASP A 223 33.18 -7.71 -8.51
C ASP A 223 31.84 -7.25 -9.11
N LEU A 224 31.91 -6.55 -10.24
CA LEU A 224 30.72 -6.18 -11.02
C LEU A 224 29.94 -7.44 -11.42
N GLN A 225 30.58 -8.43 -12.02
CA GLN A 225 29.93 -9.66 -12.48
C GLN A 225 29.29 -10.40 -11.30
N GLY A 226 30.01 -10.57 -10.20
CA GLY A 226 29.50 -11.27 -9.02
C GLY A 226 28.29 -10.56 -8.38
N MET A 227 28.27 -9.23 -8.40
CA MET A 227 27.13 -8.43 -7.92
C MET A 227 25.93 -8.57 -8.87
N LEU A 228 26.16 -8.50 -10.20
CA LEU A 228 25.12 -8.66 -11.21
C LEU A 228 24.53 -10.07 -11.23
N ASP A 229 25.32 -11.11 -11.02
CA ASP A 229 24.83 -12.49 -10.88
C ASP A 229 23.81 -12.59 -9.74
N ARG A 230 24.12 -12.01 -8.58
CA ARG A 230 23.18 -11.99 -7.44
C ARG A 230 21.91 -11.21 -7.74
N PHE A 231 22.06 -10.06 -8.41
CA PHE A 231 20.90 -9.24 -8.81
C PHE A 231 19.97 -10.00 -9.76
N VAL A 232 20.48 -10.60 -10.83
CA VAL A 232 19.65 -11.30 -11.81
C VAL A 232 19.01 -12.56 -11.23
N GLN A 233 19.72 -13.27 -10.33
CA GLN A 233 19.17 -14.43 -9.62
C GLN A 233 18.03 -14.03 -8.68
N ALA A 234 18.15 -12.91 -7.97
CA ALA A 234 17.09 -12.41 -7.11
C ALA A 234 15.83 -12.01 -7.91
N LEU A 235 16.02 -11.46 -9.13
CA LEU A 235 14.93 -10.92 -9.93
C LEU A 235 14.26 -11.97 -10.83
N PHE A 236 15.03 -12.88 -11.42
CA PHE A 236 14.58 -13.85 -12.47
C PHE A 236 14.69 -15.31 -12.04
N GLY A 237 15.25 -15.58 -10.87
CA GLY A 237 15.39 -16.94 -10.33
C GLY A 237 16.83 -17.46 -10.26
N PRO A 238 17.11 -18.43 -9.36
CA PRO A 238 18.45 -18.85 -8.98
C PRO A 238 19.25 -19.53 -10.11
N GLU A 239 18.60 -20.04 -11.14
CA GLU A 239 19.24 -20.72 -12.26
C GLU A 239 19.72 -19.76 -13.37
N VAL A 240 19.35 -18.45 -13.28
CA VAL A 240 19.72 -17.46 -14.28
C VAL A 240 21.19 -17.07 -14.12
N LYS A 241 21.90 -17.03 -15.24
CA LYS A 241 23.32 -16.71 -15.32
C LYS A 241 23.54 -15.46 -16.15
N THR A 242 24.59 -14.69 -15.85
CA THR A 242 25.01 -13.56 -16.66
C THR A 242 26.08 -13.98 -17.69
N ARG A 243 26.15 -13.22 -18.78
CA ARG A 243 27.22 -13.26 -19.76
C ARG A 243 27.60 -11.83 -20.09
N LEU A 244 28.88 -11.51 -20.01
CA LEU A 244 29.42 -10.21 -20.37
C LEU A 244 29.87 -10.25 -21.85
N ARG A 245 29.40 -9.29 -22.64
CA ARG A 245 29.89 -9.05 -24.02
C ARG A 245 30.65 -7.73 -24.08
N PRO A 246 31.82 -7.64 -24.69
CA PRO A 246 32.51 -6.37 -24.88
C PRO A 246 31.65 -5.34 -25.59
N SER A 247 31.66 -4.11 -25.07
CA SER A 247 30.94 -2.97 -25.62
C SER A 247 31.78 -1.69 -25.46
N TYR A 248 31.22 -0.54 -25.82
CA TYR A 248 31.87 0.75 -25.65
C TYR A 248 30.89 1.74 -25.05
N PHE A 249 31.29 2.33 -23.90
CA PHE A 249 30.66 3.51 -23.34
C PHE A 249 31.76 4.51 -22.95
N PRO A 250 31.56 5.83 -23.17
CA PRO A 250 32.65 6.80 -22.94
C PRO A 250 33.04 6.94 -21.45
N PHE A 251 32.16 6.58 -20.53
CA PHE A 251 32.35 6.69 -19.09
C PHE A 251 32.83 5.40 -18.41
N THR A 252 33.01 4.31 -19.14
CA THR A 252 33.55 3.03 -18.62
C THR A 252 34.62 2.43 -19.56
N GLU A 253 35.64 1.78 -18.95
CA GLU A 253 36.69 1.03 -19.67
C GLU A 253 37.32 -0.03 -18.74
N PRO A 254 37.16 -1.34 -19.01
CA PRO A 254 36.36 -1.93 -20.09
C PRO A 254 34.86 -1.74 -19.90
N SER A 255 34.16 -1.62 -21.02
CA SER A 255 32.71 -1.58 -21.08
C SER A 255 32.14 -2.92 -21.51
N VAL A 256 30.97 -3.27 -20.97
CA VAL A 256 30.31 -4.53 -21.29
C VAL A 256 28.81 -4.35 -21.41
N GLU A 257 28.19 -5.08 -22.30
CA GLU A 257 26.78 -5.39 -22.28
C GLU A 257 26.54 -6.68 -21.50
N VAL A 258 25.49 -6.72 -20.72
CA VAL A 258 25.18 -7.85 -19.86
C VAL A 258 23.93 -8.55 -20.35
N ASP A 259 24.13 -9.80 -20.79
CA ASP A 259 23.04 -10.69 -21.13
C ASP A 259 22.74 -11.63 -19.96
N VAL A 260 21.46 -11.98 -19.82
CA VAL A 260 21.01 -13.05 -18.92
C VAL A 260 20.59 -14.27 -19.70
N SER A 261 20.84 -15.48 -19.16
CA SER A 261 20.30 -16.70 -19.76
C SER A 261 18.76 -16.60 -19.75
N CYS A 262 18.13 -16.96 -20.87
CA CYS A 262 16.70 -16.84 -21.00
C CYS A 262 15.99 -17.69 -19.95
N PHE A 263 15.26 -17.03 -19.07
CA PHE A 263 14.53 -17.66 -17.96
C PHE A 263 13.29 -18.44 -18.45
N GLU A 264 12.72 -18.08 -19.61
CA GLU A 264 11.57 -18.77 -20.19
C GLU A 264 11.96 -20.13 -20.79
N CYS A 265 13.03 -20.19 -21.58
CA CYS A 265 13.45 -21.41 -22.29
C CYS A 265 14.68 -22.08 -21.67
N HIS A 266 15.19 -21.56 -20.55
CA HIS A 266 16.41 -22.05 -19.88
C HIS A 266 17.59 -22.23 -20.83
N GLY A 267 17.79 -21.24 -21.72
CA GLY A 267 18.90 -21.23 -22.69
C GLY A 267 18.70 -22.06 -23.96
N LYS A 268 17.55 -22.74 -24.12
CA LYS A 268 17.29 -23.60 -25.31
C LYS A 268 16.96 -22.82 -26.61
N GLY A 269 16.56 -21.56 -26.45
CA GLY A 269 16.09 -20.72 -27.55
C GLY A 269 14.56 -20.70 -27.67
N CYS A 270 13.95 -19.52 -27.64
CA CYS A 270 12.50 -19.28 -27.80
C CYS A 270 12.27 -17.91 -28.47
N PRO A 271 11.03 -17.56 -28.84
CA PRO A 271 10.72 -16.26 -29.44
C PRO A 271 11.15 -15.08 -28.57
N LEU A 272 11.03 -15.17 -27.23
CA LEU A 272 11.43 -14.11 -26.28
C LEU A 272 12.92 -13.75 -26.43
N CYS A 273 13.79 -14.75 -26.48
CA CYS A 273 15.25 -14.55 -26.66
C CYS A 273 15.68 -14.55 -28.14
N LYS A 274 14.74 -14.46 -29.09
CA LYS A 274 15.03 -14.56 -30.54
C LYS A 274 15.86 -15.78 -30.88
N HIS A 275 15.60 -16.91 -30.24
CA HIS A 275 16.26 -18.21 -30.39
C HIS A 275 17.75 -18.23 -29.99
N SER A 276 18.29 -17.16 -29.40
CA SER A 276 19.70 -17.08 -28.96
C SER A 276 20.00 -17.79 -27.64
N GLY A 277 18.96 -18.02 -26.82
CA GLY A 277 19.09 -18.49 -25.44
C GLY A 277 19.51 -17.40 -24.42
N TRP A 278 19.76 -16.17 -24.89
CA TRP A 278 20.25 -15.04 -24.10
C TRP A 278 19.41 -13.79 -24.36
N ILE A 279 19.26 -12.94 -23.32
CA ILE A 279 18.51 -11.68 -23.38
C ILE A 279 19.41 -10.58 -22.85
N GLU A 280 19.64 -9.55 -23.65
CA GLU A 280 20.33 -8.34 -23.21
C GLU A 280 19.47 -7.55 -22.23
N VAL A 281 20.05 -7.13 -21.11
CA VAL A 281 19.31 -6.50 -19.99
C VAL A 281 19.85 -5.13 -19.65
N LEU A 282 21.19 -4.93 -19.67
CA LEU A 282 21.82 -3.71 -19.19
C LEU A 282 23.23 -3.52 -19.76
N GLY A 283 23.70 -2.25 -19.71
CA GLY A 283 25.10 -1.89 -19.95
C GLY A 283 25.84 -1.66 -18.63
N ALA A 284 27.13 -1.99 -18.61
CA ALA A 284 27.96 -1.85 -17.41
C ALA A 284 29.45 -1.70 -17.77
N GLY A 285 30.29 -1.47 -16.79
CA GLY A 285 31.74 -1.47 -16.97
C GLY A 285 32.50 -0.96 -15.76
N VAL A 286 33.83 -1.00 -15.86
CA VAL A 286 34.72 -0.34 -14.90
C VAL A 286 34.69 1.16 -15.19
N VAL A 287 34.56 1.98 -14.16
CA VAL A 287 34.51 3.45 -14.30
C VAL A 287 35.77 3.96 -14.94
N HIS A 288 35.61 4.76 -16.00
CA HIS A 288 36.76 5.34 -16.70
C HIS A 288 37.56 6.25 -15.79
N ARG A 289 38.89 6.20 -15.89
CA ARG A 289 39.83 7.00 -15.07
C ARG A 289 39.50 8.49 -15.08
N SER A 290 39.22 9.05 -16.25
CA SER A 290 38.89 10.47 -16.40
C SER A 290 37.59 10.85 -15.61
N VAL A 291 36.65 9.94 -15.44
CA VAL A 291 35.42 10.20 -14.64
C VAL A 291 35.78 10.36 -13.16
N LEU A 292 36.66 9.48 -12.64
CA LEU A 292 37.15 9.59 -11.25
C LEU A 292 37.95 10.88 -11.07
N GLU A 293 38.87 11.19 -11.98
CA GLU A 293 39.69 12.42 -11.97
C GLU A 293 38.82 13.68 -12.02
N ASN A 294 37.80 13.71 -12.88
CA ASN A 294 36.84 14.81 -12.97
C ASN A 294 36.05 15.03 -11.69
N CYS A 295 35.94 14.01 -10.82
CA CYS A 295 35.29 14.08 -9.51
C CYS A 295 36.31 14.24 -8.36
N GLY A 296 37.62 14.46 -8.66
CA GLY A 296 38.66 14.63 -7.65
C GLY A 296 39.01 13.35 -6.89
N ILE A 297 38.69 12.18 -7.45
CA ILE A 297 39.03 10.87 -6.89
C ILE A 297 40.29 10.36 -7.58
N ASP A 298 41.32 9.99 -6.80
CA ASP A 298 42.59 9.49 -7.30
C ASP A 298 42.45 8.08 -7.90
N PRO A 299 42.57 7.89 -9.25
CA PRO A 299 42.42 6.61 -9.90
C PRO A 299 43.59 5.63 -9.70
N GLU A 300 44.71 6.07 -9.11
CA GLU A 300 45.80 5.20 -8.66
C GLU A 300 45.46 4.50 -7.35
N VAL A 301 44.52 5.06 -6.54
CA VAL A 301 44.12 4.54 -5.24
C VAL A 301 42.78 3.82 -5.32
N TYR A 302 41.87 4.36 -6.12
CA TYR A 302 40.49 3.90 -6.19
C TYR A 302 40.14 3.44 -7.60
N SER A 303 39.29 2.43 -7.66
CA SER A 303 38.64 1.96 -8.88
C SER A 303 37.14 1.80 -8.60
N GLY A 304 36.35 1.60 -9.65
CA GLY A 304 34.92 1.43 -9.48
C GLY A 304 34.28 0.74 -10.67
N PHE A 305 33.04 0.33 -10.49
CA PHE A 305 32.19 -0.10 -11.59
C PHE A 305 30.88 0.66 -11.58
N ALA A 306 30.28 0.77 -12.76
CA ALA A 306 28.94 1.30 -12.93
C ALA A 306 28.09 0.39 -13.84
N PHE A 307 26.78 0.45 -13.68
CA PHE A 307 25.81 -0.25 -14.53
C PHE A 307 24.53 0.59 -14.66
N GLY A 308 23.79 0.39 -15.77
CA GLY A 308 22.55 1.11 -16.04
C GLY A 308 21.46 0.18 -16.54
N ILE A 309 20.29 0.21 -15.87
CA ILE A 309 19.14 -0.65 -16.12
C ILE A 309 17.96 0.20 -16.58
N GLY A 310 17.34 -0.15 -17.72
CA GLY A 310 16.02 0.38 -18.12
C GLY A 310 14.91 -0.35 -17.36
N ILE A 311 14.14 0.36 -16.53
CA ILE A 311 13.11 -0.26 -15.67
C ILE A 311 12.00 -0.86 -16.51
N GLU A 312 11.58 -0.16 -17.58
CA GLU A 312 10.57 -0.66 -18.53
C GLU A 312 11.02 -1.96 -19.19
N ARG A 313 12.32 -2.06 -19.53
CA ARG A 313 12.86 -3.29 -20.14
C ARG A 313 12.71 -4.49 -19.21
N ILE A 314 12.99 -4.30 -17.93
CA ILE A 314 12.80 -5.34 -16.91
C ILE A 314 11.29 -5.66 -16.74
N ALA A 315 10.44 -4.64 -16.68
CA ALA A 315 8.99 -4.83 -16.56
C ALA A 315 8.44 -5.60 -17.77
N MET A 316 8.84 -5.24 -18.99
CA MET A 316 8.44 -5.92 -20.22
C MET A 316 8.84 -7.40 -20.19
N LEU A 317 10.07 -7.69 -19.77
CA LEU A 317 10.58 -9.06 -19.67
C LEU A 317 9.84 -9.87 -18.60
N LYS A 318 9.66 -9.30 -17.41
CA LYS A 318 9.07 -10.00 -16.26
C LYS A 318 7.59 -10.27 -16.41
N TYR A 319 6.86 -9.32 -17.00
CA TYR A 319 5.40 -9.38 -17.15
C TYR A 319 4.94 -9.80 -18.56
N GLY A 320 5.86 -10.07 -19.48
CA GLY A 320 5.54 -10.46 -20.87
C GLY A 320 4.87 -9.32 -21.66
N ILE A 321 5.17 -8.06 -21.34
CA ILE A 321 4.64 -6.90 -22.02
C ILE A 321 5.41 -6.71 -23.35
N ASN A 322 4.70 -6.66 -24.46
CA ASN A 322 5.31 -6.60 -25.80
C ASN A 322 5.38 -5.18 -26.40
N ASN A 323 4.75 -4.20 -25.78
CA ASN A 323 4.73 -2.80 -26.20
C ASN A 323 4.90 -1.89 -25.01
N ILE A 324 5.93 -1.04 -25.02
CA ILE A 324 6.23 -0.08 -23.96
C ILE A 324 5.10 0.94 -23.77
N GLY A 325 4.40 1.33 -24.83
CA GLY A 325 3.30 2.31 -24.81
C GLY A 325 2.19 1.92 -23.84
N LEU A 326 1.90 0.62 -23.69
CA LEU A 326 0.89 0.13 -22.76
C LEU A 326 1.11 0.59 -21.30
N MET A 327 2.37 0.80 -20.92
CA MET A 327 2.73 1.30 -19.58
C MET A 327 2.49 2.80 -19.42
N PHE A 328 2.24 3.54 -20.50
CA PHE A 328 2.06 5.00 -20.49
C PHE A 328 0.67 5.46 -20.95
N GLU A 329 -0.12 4.58 -21.55
CA GLU A 329 -1.48 4.88 -22.04
C GLU A 329 -2.52 5.03 -20.92
N ASN A 330 -2.20 4.61 -19.71
CA ASN A 330 -3.07 4.67 -18.54
C ASN A 330 -4.40 3.91 -18.70
N ASP A 331 -4.42 2.83 -19.50
CA ASP A 331 -5.59 1.97 -19.68
C ASP A 331 -5.83 1.15 -18.41
N LEU A 332 -6.97 1.35 -17.76
CA LEU A 332 -7.33 0.64 -16.52
C LEU A 332 -7.38 -0.89 -16.71
N ARG A 333 -7.80 -1.38 -17.88
CA ARG A 333 -7.84 -2.82 -18.18
C ARG A 333 -6.45 -3.45 -18.18
N PHE A 334 -5.44 -2.67 -18.59
CA PHE A 334 -4.04 -3.07 -18.51
C PHE A 334 -3.56 -3.00 -17.05
N LEU A 335 -3.77 -1.88 -16.37
CA LEU A 335 -3.28 -1.65 -15.01
C LEU A 335 -3.91 -2.60 -13.98
N GLU A 336 -5.17 -3.00 -14.18
CA GLU A 336 -5.88 -3.94 -13.30
C GLU A 336 -5.26 -5.34 -13.25
N GLN A 337 -4.48 -5.72 -14.26
CA GLN A 337 -3.77 -7.01 -14.31
C GLN A 337 -2.62 -7.11 -13.29
N PHE A 338 -2.16 -5.98 -12.74
CA PHE A 338 -1.05 -5.91 -11.78
C PHE A 338 -1.50 -5.70 -10.33
N LYS A 339 -2.78 -5.89 -10.04
CA LYS A 339 -3.30 -5.94 -8.67
C LYS A 339 -2.83 -7.24 -8.03
N GLY A 340 -1.96 -7.14 -7.01
CA GLY A 340 -1.48 -8.25 -6.20
C GLY A 340 -2.45 -8.61 -5.09
#